data_6bff6975b8c73a85e91f77ee3f44c42a
#
_entry.id   6bff6975b8c73a85e91f77ee3f44c42a
#
_cell.length_a   1.000
_cell.length_b   1.000
_cell.length_c   1.000
_cell.angle_alpha   90.00
_cell.angle_beta   90.00
_cell.angle_gamma   90.00
#
_symmetry.space_group_name_H-M   'P 1'
#
loop_
_entity.id
_entity.type
_entity.pdbx_description
1 polymer ?
#
loop_
_entity_poly.entity_id
_entity_poly.type
_entity_poly.pdbx_seq_one_letter_code
_entity_poly.pdbx_strand_id
1 'polypeptide(L)'
;MKIYLDVCCFNRPFDDQTQDRIRIESEVVLTILNRCLCDWVLVGSEVIDYEISKIPDDEKRTRVEILASISRKRMAVDEDLVKRASEFEEIGLRAVDALHVASAERSADVMLTTDDEIIRKAKRLIRIRVKNPVRWLMEVVENES
;
A
#
# COMPACT_ATOMS: atom_id res chain seq x y z
N MET A 1 13.04 -7.59 -2.22
CA MET A 1 11.80 -7.29 -1.46
C MET A 1 10.85 -6.47 -2.33
N LYS A 2 9.71 -7.04 -2.62
CA LYS A 2 8.66 -6.39 -3.41
C LYS A 2 7.57 -5.87 -2.47
N ILE A 3 7.26 -4.57 -2.56
CA ILE A 3 6.39 -3.88 -1.62
C ILE A 3 5.20 -3.28 -2.38
N TYR A 4 4.00 -3.53 -1.87
CA TYR A 4 2.77 -2.91 -2.34
C TYR A 4 2.31 -1.91 -1.27
N LEU A 5 2.23 -0.63 -1.64
CA LEU A 5 1.73 0.42 -0.75
C LEU A 5 0.29 0.78 -1.10
N ASP A 6 -0.60 0.69 -0.12
CA ASP A 6 -1.95 1.22 -0.24
C ASP A 6 -1.89 2.75 -0.45
N VAL A 7 -2.87 3.31 -1.15
CA VAL A 7 -2.89 4.75 -1.47
C VAL A 7 -2.84 5.63 -0.23
N CYS A 8 -3.43 5.19 0.88
CA CYS A 8 -3.34 5.94 2.14
C CYS A 8 -1.89 6.16 2.59
N CYS A 9 -0.97 5.27 2.26
CA CYS A 9 0.45 5.45 2.54
C CYS A 9 1.04 6.60 1.72
N PHE A 10 0.71 6.66 0.43
CA PHE A 10 1.15 7.77 -0.44
C PHE A 10 0.56 9.11 -0.02
N ASN A 11 -0.60 9.11 0.62
CA ASN A 11 -1.26 10.32 1.10
C ASN A 11 -0.57 10.90 2.34
N ARG A 12 0.03 10.06 3.18
CA ARG A 12 0.55 10.48 4.50
C ARG A 12 1.48 11.69 4.46
N PRO A 13 2.44 11.81 3.53
CA PRO A 13 3.30 13.01 3.47
C PRO A 13 2.55 14.32 3.23
N PHE A 14 1.32 14.24 2.73
CA PHE A 14 0.50 15.41 2.36
C PHE A 14 -0.71 15.60 3.28
N ASP A 15 -0.87 14.73 4.28
CA ASP A 15 -1.90 14.83 5.30
C ASP A 15 -1.43 15.77 6.44
N ASP A 16 -2.29 15.99 7.43
CA ASP A 16 -2.02 16.90 8.53
C ASP A 16 -0.86 16.44 9.43
N GLN A 17 0.32 17.02 9.23
CA GLN A 17 1.54 16.67 9.97
C GLN A 17 1.52 17.08 11.44
N THR A 18 0.51 17.83 11.90
CA THR A 18 0.37 18.16 13.32
C THR A 18 -0.09 16.96 14.14
N GLN A 19 -0.65 15.93 13.49
CA GLN A 19 -1.01 14.69 14.16
C GLN A 19 0.20 13.75 14.21
N ASP A 20 0.56 13.32 15.42
CA ASP A 20 1.77 12.52 15.65
C ASP A 20 1.79 11.23 14.81
N ARG A 21 0.69 10.50 14.78
CA ARG A 21 0.60 9.26 14.00
C ARG A 21 0.85 9.50 12.51
N ILE A 22 0.24 10.52 11.93
CA ILE A 22 0.40 10.87 10.52
C ILE A 22 1.84 11.24 10.22
N ARG A 23 2.47 12.05 11.07
CA ARG A 23 3.87 12.47 10.88
C ARG A 23 4.81 11.27 10.93
N ILE A 24 4.63 10.37 11.90
CA ILE A 24 5.47 9.17 12.03
C ILE A 24 5.28 8.25 10.82
N GLU A 25 4.05 7.99 10.42
CA GLU A 25 3.75 7.18 9.24
C GLU A 25 4.32 7.80 7.97
N SER A 26 4.24 9.12 7.84
CA SER A 26 4.81 9.86 6.71
C SER A 26 6.32 9.65 6.59
N GLU A 27 7.05 9.82 7.68
CA GLU A 27 8.50 9.64 7.70
C GLU A 27 8.89 8.21 7.32
N VAL A 28 8.17 7.23 7.83
CA VAL A 28 8.42 5.82 7.52
C VAL A 28 8.13 5.51 6.05
N VAL A 29 7.02 6.00 5.52
CA VAL A 29 6.66 5.80 4.11
C VAL A 29 7.75 6.39 3.21
N LEU A 30 8.23 7.60 3.49
CA LEU A 30 9.30 8.22 2.71
C LEU A 30 10.61 7.42 2.80
N THR A 31 10.92 6.85 3.96
CA THR A 31 12.06 5.96 4.13
C THR A 31 11.93 4.71 3.25
N ILE A 32 10.76 4.09 3.26
CA ILE A 32 10.48 2.91 2.43
C ILE A 32 10.60 3.25 0.94
N LEU A 33 10.02 4.37 0.51
CA LEU A 33 10.11 4.80 -0.89
C LEU A 33 11.56 5.07 -1.31
N ASN A 34 12.35 5.64 -0.43
CA ASN A 34 13.78 5.85 -0.70
C ASN A 34 14.49 4.51 -0.90
N ARG A 35 14.19 3.49 -0.09
CA ARG A 35 14.71 2.13 -0.26
C ARG A 35 14.23 1.51 -1.58
N CYS A 36 13.04 1.85 -2.03
CA CYS A 36 12.52 1.38 -3.32
C CYS A 36 13.24 1.99 -4.54
N LEU A 37 13.99 3.07 -4.34
CA LEU A 37 14.87 3.62 -5.37
C LEU A 37 16.21 2.87 -5.44
N CYS A 38 16.52 2.05 -4.48
CA CYS A 38 17.81 1.35 -4.35
C CYS A 38 17.64 -0.17 -4.48
N ASP A 39 17.37 -0.85 -3.37
CA ASP A 39 17.40 -2.30 -3.27
C ASP A 39 16.03 -2.97 -3.19
N TRP A 40 14.98 -2.23 -2.89
CA TRP A 40 13.61 -2.75 -2.87
C TRP A 40 12.88 -2.40 -4.16
N VAL A 41 11.73 -3.05 -4.40
CA VAL A 41 10.89 -2.82 -5.59
C VAL A 41 9.51 -2.40 -5.12
N LEU A 42 9.07 -1.22 -5.56
CA LEU A 42 7.70 -0.76 -5.37
C LEU A 42 6.84 -1.34 -6.49
N VAL A 43 5.79 -2.05 -6.13
CA VAL A 43 4.84 -2.60 -7.10
C VAL A 43 3.63 -1.68 -7.19
N GLY A 44 3.31 -1.24 -8.40
CA GLY A 44 2.10 -0.46 -8.67
C GLY A 44 0.96 -1.35 -9.19
N SER A 45 -0.23 -0.77 -9.34
CA SER A 45 -1.37 -1.47 -9.91
C SER A 45 -2.36 -0.49 -10.54
N GLU A 46 -3.22 -1.01 -11.42
CA GLU A 46 -4.33 -0.23 -11.96
C GLU A 46 -5.27 0.23 -10.86
N VAL A 47 -5.38 -0.53 -9.75
CA VAL A 47 -6.22 -0.17 -8.61
C VAL A 47 -5.67 1.08 -7.92
N ILE A 48 -4.34 1.13 -7.74
CA ILE A 48 -3.67 2.33 -7.19
C ILE A 48 -3.93 3.53 -8.10
N ASP A 49 -3.74 3.37 -9.40
CA ASP A 49 -3.95 4.45 -10.37
C ASP A 49 -5.39 4.96 -10.34
N TYR A 50 -6.36 4.05 -10.24
CA TYR A 50 -7.78 4.39 -10.14
C TYR A 50 -8.06 5.21 -8.88
N GLU A 51 -7.60 4.77 -7.71
CA GLU A 51 -7.83 5.49 -6.46
C GLU A 51 -7.17 6.87 -6.48
N ILE A 52 -5.95 6.95 -6.98
CA ILE A 52 -5.24 8.24 -7.08
C ILE A 52 -6.03 9.19 -7.97
N SER A 53 -6.58 8.70 -9.08
CA SER A 53 -7.38 9.52 -10.00
C SER A 53 -8.63 10.13 -9.34
N LYS A 54 -9.07 9.57 -8.21
CA LYS A 54 -10.24 10.05 -7.46
C LYS A 54 -9.92 11.07 -6.38
N ILE A 55 -8.66 11.38 -6.15
CA ILE A 55 -8.27 12.41 -5.18
C ILE A 55 -8.77 13.77 -5.70
N PRO A 56 -9.65 14.46 -4.94
CA PRO A 56 -10.30 15.68 -5.46
C PRO A 56 -9.38 16.90 -5.54
N ASP A 57 -8.41 17.02 -4.65
CA ASP A 57 -7.43 18.10 -4.66
C ASP A 57 -6.38 17.87 -5.75
N ASP A 58 -6.31 18.75 -6.74
CA ASP A 58 -5.42 18.61 -7.89
C ASP A 58 -3.94 18.61 -7.48
N GLU A 59 -3.55 19.47 -6.56
CA GLU A 59 -2.17 19.55 -6.09
C GLU A 59 -1.76 18.29 -5.34
N LYS A 60 -2.60 17.82 -4.42
CA LYS A 60 -2.36 16.58 -3.68
C LYS A 60 -2.28 15.39 -4.63
N ARG A 61 -3.21 15.30 -5.58
CA ARG A 61 -3.22 14.21 -6.57
C ARG A 61 -1.92 14.16 -7.35
N THR A 62 -1.45 15.30 -7.83
CA THR A 62 -0.19 15.40 -8.59
C THR A 62 1.00 14.94 -7.76
N ARG A 63 1.07 15.36 -6.50
CA ARG A 63 2.16 14.97 -5.59
C ARG A 63 2.13 13.47 -5.29
N VAL A 64 0.95 12.91 -5.08
CA VAL A 64 0.78 11.47 -4.86
C VAL A 64 1.18 10.69 -6.11
N GLU A 65 0.79 11.15 -7.30
CA GLU A 65 1.20 10.55 -8.57
C GLU A 65 2.72 10.48 -8.72
N ILE A 66 3.41 11.54 -8.32
CA ILE A 66 4.88 11.60 -8.37
C ILE A 66 5.48 10.50 -7.49
N LEU A 67 5.00 10.35 -6.26
CA LEU A 67 5.48 9.29 -5.36
C LEU A 67 5.18 7.89 -5.92
N ALA A 68 3.98 7.69 -6.43
CA ALA A 68 3.57 6.40 -6.99
C ALA A 68 4.35 6.04 -8.26
N SER A 69 4.89 7.04 -8.98
CA SER A 69 5.68 6.82 -10.19
C SER A 69 7.02 6.11 -9.94
N ILE A 70 7.43 5.97 -8.68
CA ILE A 70 8.60 5.18 -8.31
C ILE A 70 8.40 3.69 -8.63
N SER A 71 7.14 3.23 -8.72
CA SER A 71 6.84 1.83 -9.01
C SER A 71 7.44 1.36 -10.33
N ARG A 72 8.10 0.18 -10.29
CA ARG A 72 8.75 -0.43 -11.46
C ARG A 72 7.89 -1.46 -12.16
N LYS A 73 6.91 -2.02 -11.46
CA LYS A 73 5.96 -3.01 -11.97
C LYS A 73 4.56 -2.51 -11.72
N ARG A 74 3.66 -2.70 -12.71
CA ARG A 74 2.25 -2.38 -12.56
C ARG A 74 1.41 -3.62 -12.79
N MET A 75 0.58 -3.95 -11.80
CA MET A 75 -0.34 -5.07 -11.85
C MET A 75 -1.62 -4.66 -12.56
N ALA A 76 -1.97 -5.36 -13.65
CA ALA A 76 -3.24 -5.16 -14.32
C ALA A 76 -4.34 -5.95 -13.61
N VAL A 77 -5.57 -5.44 -13.70
CA VAL A 77 -6.76 -6.13 -13.18
C VAL A 77 -7.30 -7.06 -14.27
N ASP A 78 -7.40 -8.34 -13.97
CA ASP A 78 -8.00 -9.35 -14.84
C ASP A 78 -9.14 -10.08 -14.12
N GLU A 79 -9.80 -11.01 -14.82
CA GLU A 79 -10.93 -11.75 -14.26
C GLU A 79 -10.55 -12.58 -13.05
N ASP A 80 -9.38 -13.21 -13.04
CA ASP A 80 -8.90 -14.01 -11.93
C ASP A 80 -8.66 -13.14 -10.69
N LEU A 81 -8.13 -11.95 -10.89
CA LEU A 81 -7.94 -10.99 -9.79
C LEU A 81 -9.28 -10.57 -9.19
N VAL A 82 -10.26 -10.29 -10.04
CA VAL A 82 -11.62 -9.92 -9.58
C VAL A 82 -12.25 -11.04 -8.79
N LYS A 83 -12.10 -12.29 -9.23
CA LYS A 83 -12.59 -13.46 -8.48
C LYS A 83 -11.93 -13.56 -7.11
N ARG A 84 -10.61 -13.40 -7.05
CA ARG A 84 -9.87 -13.45 -5.78
C ARG A 84 -10.32 -12.32 -4.85
N ALA A 85 -10.51 -11.12 -5.40
CA ALA A 85 -11.01 -9.98 -4.63
C ALA A 85 -12.41 -10.26 -4.06
N SER A 86 -13.29 -10.93 -4.81
CA SER A 86 -14.62 -11.31 -4.32
C SER A 86 -14.53 -12.19 -3.08
N GLU A 87 -13.55 -13.09 -3.01
CA GLU A 87 -13.33 -13.91 -1.82
C GLU A 87 -12.96 -13.03 -0.61
N PHE A 88 -12.18 -11.99 -0.83
CA PHE A 88 -11.81 -11.05 0.24
C PHE A 88 -12.96 -10.15 0.65
N GLU A 89 -13.89 -9.83 -0.25
CA GLU A 89 -15.12 -9.13 0.12
C GLU A 89 -15.96 -9.96 1.10
N GLU A 90 -15.97 -11.27 0.96
CA GLU A 90 -16.69 -12.18 1.86
C GLU A 90 -16.16 -12.12 3.30
N ILE A 91 -14.89 -11.79 3.50
CA ILE A 91 -14.34 -11.61 4.85
C ILE A 91 -14.50 -10.17 5.36
N GLY A 92 -15.21 -9.33 4.62
CA GLY A 92 -15.61 -8.00 5.07
C GLY A 92 -14.82 -6.83 4.49
N LEU A 93 -13.91 -7.06 3.52
CA LEU A 93 -13.21 -5.97 2.86
C LEU A 93 -14.14 -5.27 1.87
N ARG A 94 -13.96 -3.96 1.71
CA ARG A 94 -14.65 -3.19 0.66
C ARG A 94 -14.09 -3.60 -0.70
N ALA A 95 -14.87 -3.38 -1.77
CA ALA A 95 -14.49 -3.81 -3.11
C ALA A 95 -13.11 -3.33 -3.55
N VAL A 96 -12.79 -2.04 -3.36
CA VAL A 96 -11.49 -1.48 -3.76
C VAL A 96 -10.37 -2.03 -2.88
N ASP A 97 -10.60 -2.14 -1.57
CA ASP A 97 -9.62 -2.70 -0.64
C ASP A 97 -9.32 -4.17 -0.97
N ALA A 98 -10.36 -4.92 -1.32
CA ALA A 98 -10.22 -6.31 -1.74
C ALA A 98 -9.36 -6.44 -3.01
N LEU A 99 -9.55 -5.53 -3.97
CA LEU A 99 -8.73 -5.48 -5.18
C LEU A 99 -7.27 -5.15 -4.87
N HIS A 100 -7.01 -4.25 -3.93
CA HIS A 100 -5.65 -3.96 -3.48
C HIS A 100 -4.99 -5.19 -2.87
N VAL A 101 -5.68 -5.86 -1.96
CA VAL A 101 -5.13 -7.05 -1.31
C VAL A 101 -4.87 -8.17 -2.31
N ALA A 102 -5.79 -8.39 -3.26
CA ALA A 102 -5.61 -9.37 -4.32
C ALA A 102 -4.41 -9.03 -5.22
N SER A 103 -4.25 -7.76 -5.57
CA SER A 103 -3.11 -7.28 -6.37
C SER A 103 -1.80 -7.49 -5.63
N ALA A 104 -1.76 -7.16 -4.35
CA ALA A 104 -0.57 -7.34 -3.52
C ALA A 104 -0.22 -8.82 -3.35
N GLU A 105 -1.21 -9.67 -3.10
CA GLU A 105 -1.00 -11.12 -2.98
C GLU A 105 -0.33 -11.70 -4.21
N ARG A 106 -0.73 -11.25 -5.39
CA ARG A 106 -0.21 -11.75 -6.66
C ARG A 106 1.20 -11.22 -6.98
N SER A 107 1.52 -10.01 -6.53
CA SER A 107 2.68 -9.27 -7.06
C SER A 107 3.75 -8.90 -6.04
N ALA A 108 3.47 -8.97 -4.75
CA ALA A 108 4.35 -8.43 -3.73
C ALA A 108 4.62 -9.42 -2.60
N ASP A 109 5.66 -9.12 -1.82
CA ASP A 109 6.01 -9.89 -0.62
C ASP A 109 5.24 -9.39 0.60
N VAL A 110 4.85 -8.11 0.59
CA VAL A 110 4.12 -7.48 1.70
C VAL A 110 3.23 -6.37 1.15
N MET A 111 2.06 -6.20 1.78
CA MET A 111 1.21 -5.04 1.57
C MET A 111 1.24 -4.17 2.81
N LEU A 112 1.48 -2.88 2.62
CA LEU A 112 1.50 -1.90 3.71
C LEU A 112 0.31 -0.95 3.59
N THR A 113 -0.36 -0.73 4.70
CA THR A 113 -1.50 0.18 4.78
C THR A 113 -1.55 0.84 6.15
N THR A 114 -2.06 2.07 6.20
CA THR A 114 -2.31 2.78 7.46
C THR A 114 -3.73 2.55 7.97
N ASP A 115 -4.55 1.81 7.22
CA ASP A 115 -5.93 1.49 7.59
C ASP A 115 -5.98 0.29 8.53
N ASP A 116 -6.25 0.55 9.81
CA ASP A 116 -6.29 -0.48 10.86
C ASP A 116 -7.38 -1.53 10.61
N GLU A 117 -8.48 -1.14 9.95
CA GLU A 117 -9.58 -2.05 9.63
C GLU A 117 -9.16 -3.09 8.60
N ILE A 118 -8.46 -2.67 7.55
CA ILE A 118 -7.91 -3.58 6.54
C ILE A 118 -6.93 -4.55 7.20
N ILE A 119 -6.03 -4.04 8.04
CA ILE A 119 -5.06 -4.87 8.76
C ILE A 119 -5.77 -5.93 9.60
N ARG A 120 -6.78 -5.52 10.34
CA ARG A 120 -7.55 -6.43 11.21
C ARG A 120 -8.25 -7.52 10.41
N LYS A 121 -8.91 -7.15 9.32
CA LYS A 121 -9.64 -8.09 8.47
C LYS A 121 -8.70 -9.03 7.71
N ALA A 122 -7.53 -8.56 7.35
CA ALA A 122 -6.54 -9.33 6.58
C ALA A 122 -5.68 -10.26 7.44
N LYS A 123 -5.82 -10.27 8.76
CA LYS A 123 -5.01 -11.13 9.65
C LYS A 123 -5.12 -12.63 9.35
N ARG A 124 -6.23 -13.06 8.77
CA ARG A 124 -6.47 -14.48 8.44
C ARG A 124 -5.81 -14.91 7.14
N LEU A 125 -5.29 -13.97 6.36
CA LEU A 125 -4.68 -14.28 5.07
C LEU A 125 -3.28 -14.86 5.29
N ILE A 126 -2.99 -15.95 4.59
CA ILE A 126 -1.71 -16.66 4.73
C ILE A 126 -0.75 -16.40 3.57
N ARG A 127 -1.26 -15.96 2.41
CA ARG A 127 -0.44 -15.74 1.22
C ARG A 127 0.20 -14.36 1.14
N ILE A 128 -0.31 -13.40 1.92
CA ILE A 128 0.20 -12.04 1.95
C ILE A 128 0.11 -11.49 3.38
N ARG A 129 1.16 -10.84 3.82
CA ARG A 129 1.14 -10.10 5.08
C ARG A 129 0.68 -8.69 4.79
N VAL A 130 -0.28 -8.21 5.59
CA VAL A 130 -0.80 -6.85 5.50
C VAL A 130 -0.50 -6.15 6.82
N LYS A 131 0.35 -5.14 6.79
CA LYS A 131 0.86 -4.49 8.01
C LYS A 131 0.89 -2.98 7.89
N ASN A 132 0.92 -2.32 9.04
CA ASN A 132 1.22 -0.90 9.12
C ASN A 132 2.69 -0.68 8.74
N PRO A 133 3.02 0.34 7.95
CA PRO A 133 4.40 0.57 7.50
C PRO A 133 5.38 0.77 8.64
N VAL A 134 4.97 1.43 9.74
CA VAL A 134 5.85 1.67 10.89
C VAL A 134 6.26 0.35 11.56
N ARG A 135 5.29 -0.50 11.84
CA ARG A 135 5.54 -1.80 12.47
C ARG A 135 6.39 -2.69 11.58
N TRP A 136 6.07 -2.72 10.31
CA TRP A 136 6.80 -3.54 9.35
C TRP A 136 8.26 -3.09 9.22
N LEU A 137 8.50 -1.79 9.06
CA LEU A 137 9.86 -1.27 8.93
C LEU A 137 10.71 -1.58 10.17
N MET A 138 10.11 -1.45 11.36
CA MET A 138 10.82 -1.78 12.60
C MET A 138 11.23 -3.24 12.64
N GLU A 139 10.38 -4.17 12.23
CA GLU A 139 10.73 -5.59 12.12
C GLU A 139 11.90 -5.81 11.16
N VAL A 140 11.86 -5.18 9.99
CA VAL A 140 12.90 -5.31 8.97
C VAL A 140 14.24 -4.80 9.50
N VAL A 141 14.25 -3.62 10.12
CA VAL A 141 15.46 -3.01 10.68
C VAL A 141 16.05 -3.87 11.79
N GLU A 142 15.21 -4.42 12.67
CA GLU A 142 15.66 -5.34 13.73
C GLU A 142 16.32 -6.60 13.15
N ASN A 143 15.78 -7.14 12.06
CA ASN A 143 16.34 -8.33 11.41
C ASN A 143 17.62 -8.03 10.63
N GLU A 144 17.86 -6.78 10.22
CA GLU A 144 19.08 -6.36 9.53
C GLU A 144 20.24 -6.15 10.48
N SER A 145 20.01 -5.98 11.78
CA SER A 145 21.06 -5.69 12.75
C SER A 145 21.81 -6.91 13.28
#